data_c092991ccad59fac47d15542f23dbd88
#
_entry.id   c092991ccad59fac47d15542f23dbd88
#
_cell.length_a   1.000
_cell.length_b   1.000
_cell.length_c   1.000
_cell.angle_alpha   90.00
_cell.angle_beta   90.00
_cell.angle_gamma   90.00
#
_symmetry.space_group_name_H-M   'P 1'
#
loop_
_entity.id
_entity.type
_entity.pdbx_description
1 polymer ?
#
loop_
_entity_poly.entity_id
_entity_poly.type
_entity_poly.pdbx_seq_one_letter_code
_entity_poly.pdbx_strand_id
1 'polypeptide(L)'
;MVFAGILAGGLGTSMHRGDLPKQFLLLGSKPILIHTLEQFLINSHIDRIIVVAPQDWIMYTRDLIKKYLGDLDNVEVIAGGNNKNQSIKKIVLHLDANYDVKGEDILINHDAIRPFVTQRIIDENVEAARKYGAVNTVMPTVDTIVESGDAREIGKILEKPKMYFEQTPQTSTIGVLKRTMEVMTEEQQDRESETSRLILNSGQRVFMVEGECANIKIVTSYDFQIANALVKGLNNSATQDI
;
A
#
# COMPACT_ATOMS: atom_id res chain seq x y z
N MET A 1 -0.73 15.56 -11.57
CA MET A 1 -1.79 14.84 -10.83
C MET A 1 -1.17 13.91 -9.79
N VAL A 2 -1.96 13.54 -8.76
CA VAL A 2 -1.57 12.52 -7.76
C VAL A 2 -2.61 11.40 -7.79
N PHE A 3 -2.16 10.21 -8.14
CA PHE A 3 -2.97 9.00 -8.19
C PHE A 3 -2.66 8.12 -6.99
N ALA A 4 -3.68 7.54 -6.37
CA ALA A 4 -3.51 6.54 -5.32
C ALA A 4 -3.83 5.14 -5.87
N GLY A 5 -2.87 4.24 -5.83
CA GLY A 5 -3.04 2.83 -6.17
C GLY A 5 -3.27 2.00 -4.91
N ILE A 6 -4.49 1.56 -4.67
CA ILE A 6 -4.83 0.73 -3.49
C ILE A 6 -4.76 -0.75 -3.86
N LEU A 7 -3.76 -1.43 -3.34
CA LEU A 7 -3.43 -2.80 -3.69
C LEU A 7 -4.25 -3.81 -2.88
N ALA A 8 -5.38 -4.22 -3.43
CA ALA A 8 -6.30 -5.20 -2.86
C ALA A 8 -6.26 -6.56 -3.62
N GLY A 9 -5.19 -6.83 -4.38
CA GLY A 9 -5.07 -8.02 -5.25
C GLY A 9 -4.78 -9.34 -4.53
N GLY A 10 -4.45 -9.32 -3.23
CA GLY A 10 -4.11 -10.52 -2.48
C GLY A 10 -5.33 -11.42 -2.21
N LEU A 11 -5.25 -12.70 -2.57
CA LEU A 11 -6.29 -13.72 -2.23
C LEU A 11 -6.24 -14.16 -0.76
N GLY A 12 -5.17 -13.88 -0.06
CA GLY A 12 -4.97 -13.93 1.39
C GLY A 12 -5.58 -15.11 2.15
N THR A 13 -5.07 -16.33 1.95
CA THR A 13 -5.57 -17.57 2.59
C THR A 13 -5.18 -17.74 4.07
N SER A 14 -4.41 -16.82 4.66
CA SER A 14 -3.71 -17.04 5.94
C SER A 14 -4.54 -16.82 7.22
N MET A 15 -5.82 -16.43 7.14
CA MET A 15 -6.64 -16.20 8.34
C MET A 15 -7.76 -17.22 8.61
N HIS A 16 -7.85 -18.32 7.86
CA HIS A 16 -8.82 -19.41 8.05
C HIS A 16 -10.29 -19.00 8.31
N ARG A 17 -10.74 -17.86 7.78
CA ARG A 17 -12.11 -17.34 7.93
C ARG A 17 -12.93 -17.49 6.64
N GLY A 18 -12.95 -18.70 6.05
CA GLY A 18 -13.67 -18.96 4.81
C GLY A 18 -12.93 -18.43 3.57
N ASP A 19 -13.63 -18.39 2.44
CA ASP A 19 -13.07 -18.02 1.12
C ASP A 19 -12.96 -16.52 0.88
N LEU A 20 -13.31 -15.68 1.87
CA LEU A 20 -13.33 -14.23 1.73
C LEU A 20 -11.92 -13.65 1.88
N PRO A 21 -11.40 -12.92 0.88
CA PRO A 21 -10.11 -12.23 0.97
C PRO A 21 -10.06 -11.23 2.13
N LYS A 22 -8.88 -11.10 2.77
CA LYS A 22 -8.67 -10.33 4.01
C LYS A 22 -9.15 -8.88 3.93
N GLN A 23 -8.94 -8.22 2.80
CA GLN A 23 -9.33 -6.83 2.58
C GLN A 23 -10.84 -6.59 2.71
N PHE A 24 -11.64 -7.65 2.59
CA PHE A 24 -13.11 -7.58 2.70
C PHE A 24 -13.63 -7.99 4.07
N LEU A 25 -12.77 -8.45 4.99
CA LEU A 25 -13.16 -8.76 6.37
C LEU A 25 -13.60 -7.49 7.09
N LEU A 26 -14.67 -7.62 7.89
CA LEU A 26 -15.18 -6.51 8.69
C LEU A 26 -14.23 -6.18 9.84
N LEU A 27 -13.79 -4.94 9.89
CA LEU A 27 -13.07 -4.33 10.99
C LEU A 27 -14.03 -3.32 11.66
N GLY A 28 -14.59 -3.70 12.80
CA GLY A 28 -15.75 -2.99 13.33
C GLY A 28 -16.96 -3.14 12.41
N SER A 29 -17.54 -2.01 11.96
CA SER A 29 -18.73 -1.98 11.11
C SER A 29 -18.47 -1.94 9.62
N LYS A 30 -17.20 -1.78 9.18
CA LYS A 30 -16.82 -1.60 7.76
C LYS A 30 -15.72 -2.60 7.37
N PRO A 31 -15.64 -3.02 6.08
CA PRO A 31 -14.50 -3.78 5.57
C PRO A 31 -13.16 -3.03 5.72
N ILE A 32 -12.06 -3.77 5.89
CA ILE A 32 -10.71 -3.21 6.00
C ILE A 32 -10.41 -2.28 4.82
N LEU A 33 -10.72 -2.69 3.59
CA LEU A 33 -10.54 -1.89 2.37
C LEU A 33 -11.23 -0.52 2.48
N ILE A 34 -12.43 -0.47 3.04
CA ILE A 34 -13.20 0.78 3.17
C ILE A 34 -12.50 1.75 4.12
N HIS A 35 -12.02 1.26 5.27
CA HIS A 35 -11.23 2.09 6.19
C HIS A 35 -9.98 2.68 5.50
N THR A 36 -9.30 1.88 4.68
CA THR A 36 -8.14 2.34 3.91
C THR A 36 -8.54 3.39 2.89
N LEU A 37 -9.60 3.16 2.11
CA LEU A 37 -10.08 4.10 1.10
C LEU A 37 -10.49 5.44 1.70
N GLU A 38 -11.14 5.44 2.86
CA GLU A 38 -11.54 6.67 3.56
C GLU A 38 -10.35 7.59 3.84
N GLN A 39 -9.16 7.03 4.18
CA GLN A 39 -7.96 7.85 4.43
C GLN A 39 -7.46 8.57 3.16
N PHE A 40 -7.57 7.92 2.00
CA PHE A 40 -7.17 8.53 0.74
C PHE A 40 -8.21 9.46 0.15
N LEU A 41 -9.51 9.19 0.40
CA LEU A 41 -10.61 10.04 -0.08
C LEU A 41 -10.65 11.41 0.60
N ILE A 42 -10.29 11.49 1.88
CA ILE A 42 -10.27 12.75 2.63
C ILE A 42 -8.99 13.56 2.39
N ASN A 43 -7.99 13.00 1.72
CA ASN A 43 -6.72 13.68 1.45
C ASN A 43 -6.84 14.60 0.23
N SER A 44 -6.56 15.90 0.42
CA SER A 44 -6.70 16.92 -0.61
C SER A 44 -5.66 16.85 -1.74
N HIS A 45 -4.58 16.10 -1.57
CA HIS A 45 -3.57 15.90 -2.61
C HIS A 45 -4.00 14.85 -3.64
N ILE A 46 -4.94 13.95 -3.29
CA ILE A 46 -5.30 12.79 -4.13
C ILE A 46 -6.37 13.19 -5.16
N ASP A 47 -6.01 13.17 -6.43
CA ASP A 47 -6.93 13.46 -7.54
C ASP A 47 -7.80 12.26 -7.90
N ARG A 48 -7.21 11.04 -7.93
CA ARG A 48 -7.85 9.79 -8.35
C ARG A 48 -7.36 8.60 -7.54
N ILE A 49 -8.24 7.64 -7.32
CA ILE A 49 -7.94 6.38 -6.63
C ILE A 49 -8.20 5.20 -7.56
N ILE A 50 -7.17 4.37 -7.77
CA ILE A 50 -7.27 3.13 -8.54
C ILE A 50 -7.16 1.95 -7.59
N VAL A 51 -8.26 1.26 -7.39
CA VAL A 51 -8.30 0.04 -6.56
C VAL A 51 -7.99 -1.16 -7.43
N VAL A 52 -6.97 -1.91 -7.06
CA VAL A 52 -6.58 -3.14 -7.76
C VAL A 52 -7.13 -4.34 -7.01
N ALA A 53 -8.07 -5.06 -7.63
CA ALA A 53 -8.71 -6.25 -7.04
C ALA A 53 -8.38 -7.52 -7.86
N PRO A 54 -8.50 -8.74 -7.27
CA PRO A 54 -8.46 -9.97 -8.05
C PRO A 54 -9.58 -9.97 -9.09
N GLN A 55 -9.34 -10.58 -10.27
CA GLN A 55 -10.28 -10.56 -11.39
C GLN A 55 -11.72 -10.95 -11.00
N ASP A 56 -11.86 -12.02 -10.24
CA ASP A 56 -13.17 -12.55 -9.81
C ASP A 56 -13.86 -11.68 -8.74
N TRP A 57 -13.14 -10.73 -8.15
CA TRP A 57 -13.65 -9.87 -7.07
C TRP A 57 -13.90 -8.43 -7.49
N ILE A 58 -13.74 -8.08 -8.76
CA ILE A 58 -13.92 -6.71 -9.27
C ILE A 58 -15.35 -6.21 -9.01
N MET A 59 -16.36 -6.98 -9.39
CA MET A 59 -17.76 -6.59 -9.21
C MET A 59 -18.09 -6.45 -7.72
N TYR A 60 -17.69 -7.44 -6.92
CA TYR A 60 -17.86 -7.38 -5.47
C TYR A 60 -17.19 -6.14 -4.85
N THR A 61 -15.99 -5.80 -5.30
CA THR A 61 -15.25 -4.61 -4.81
C THR A 61 -16.00 -3.32 -5.16
N ARG A 62 -16.52 -3.20 -6.39
CA ARG A 62 -17.34 -2.05 -6.82
C ARG A 62 -18.60 -1.91 -5.99
N ASP A 63 -19.34 -3.01 -5.81
CA ASP A 63 -20.58 -3.01 -5.02
C ASP A 63 -20.28 -2.65 -3.55
N LEU A 64 -19.17 -3.13 -3.01
CA LEU A 64 -18.72 -2.81 -1.66
C LEU A 64 -18.42 -1.31 -1.50
N ILE A 65 -17.66 -0.73 -2.42
CA ILE A 65 -17.33 0.69 -2.45
C ILE A 65 -18.62 1.51 -2.53
N LYS A 66 -19.49 1.19 -3.49
CA LYS A 66 -20.78 1.88 -3.65
C LYS A 66 -21.65 1.79 -2.40
N LYS A 67 -21.69 0.63 -1.74
CA LYS A 67 -22.47 0.40 -0.51
C LYS A 67 -22.02 1.29 0.65
N TYR A 68 -20.72 1.47 0.85
CA TYR A 68 -20.18 2.15 2.02
C TYR A 68 -19.78 3.60 1.79
N LEU A 69 -19.43 3.96 0.55
CA LEU A 69 -18.90 5.28 0.20
C LEU A 69 -19.77 6.03 -0.84
N GLY A 70 -20.78 5.36 -1.40
CA GLY A 70 -21.63 5.93 -2.44
C GLY A 70 -21.02 5.82 -3.85
N ASP A 71 -21.64 6.54 -4.79
CA ASP A 71 -21.10 6.67 -6.15
C ASP A 71 -20.00 7.73 -6.17
N LEU A 72 -18.79 7.32 -6.53
CA LEU A 72 -17.59 8.17 -6.54
C LEU A 72 -16.99 8.22 -7.96
N ASP A 73 -16.92 9.41 -8.54
CA ASP A 73 -16.38 9.63 -9.89
C ASP A 73 -14.83 9.56 -9.94
N ASN A 74 -14.20 9.64 -8.79
CA ASN A 74 -12.73 9.62 -8.67
C ASN A 74 -12.15 8.30 -8.17
N VAL A 75 -12.95 7.23 -8.07
CA VAL A 75 -12.53 5.89 -7.66
C VAL A 75 -12.82 4.87 -8.74
N GLU A 76 -11.80 4.18 -9.20
CA GLU A 76 -11.90 3.14 -10.22
C GLU A 76 -11.42 1.79 -9.68
N VAL A 77 -12.03 0.70 -10.15
CA VAL A 77 -11.63 -0.67 -9.79
C VAL A 77 -11.17 -1.41 -11.03
N ILE A 78 -9.92 -1.89 -11.01
CA ILE A 78 -9.31 -2.64 -12.11
C ILE A 78 -8.79 -4.00 -11.65
N ALA A 79 -8.54 -4.89 -12.61
CA ALA A 79 -7.93 -6.20 -12.32
C ALA A 79 -6.45 -6.07 -11.97
N GLY A 80 -6.03 -6.76 -10.91
CA GLY A 80 -4.63 -6.90 -10.52
C GLY A 80 -3.81 -7.83 -11.42
N GLY A 81 -2.51 -7.84 -11.19
CA GLY A 81 -1.57 -8.84 -11.69
C GLY A 81 -1.40 -10.00 -10.69
N ASN A 82 -0.52 -10.95 -11.03
CA ASN A 82 -0.20 -12.09 -10.19
C ASN A 82 0.64 -11.74 -8.96
N ASN A 83 1.29 -10.58 -8.99
CA ASN A 83 2.07 -10.03 -7.89
C ASN A 83 1.88 -8.50 -7.78
N LYS A 84 2.51 -7.90 -6.75
CA LYS A 84 2.44 -6.46 -6.47
C LYS A 84 2.96 -5.62 -7.65
N ASN A 85 4.12 -5.97 -8.20
CA ASN A 85 4.75 -5.22 -9.28
C ASN A 85 3.93 -5.26 -10.59
N GLN A 86 3.38 -6.43 -10.93
CA GLN A 86 2.45 -6.56 -12.06
C GLN A 86 1.16 -5.74 -11.85
N SER A 87 0.68 -5.67 -10.61
CA SER A 87 -0.49 -4.84 -10.28
C SER A 87 -0.18 -3.35 -10.46
N ILE A 88 0.99 -2.89 -10.03
CA ILE A 88 1.44 -1.50 -10.23
C ILE A 88 1.65 -1.21 -11.73
N LYS A 89 2.24 -2.14 -12.49
CA LYS A 89 2.35 -2.02 -13.96
C LYS A 89 0.98 -1.84 -14.61
N LYS A 90 -0.02 -2.62 -14.18
CA LYS A 90 -1.41 -2.46 -14.68
C LYS A 90 -2.01 -1.11 -14.33
N ILE A 91 -1.73 -0.57 -13.13
CA ILE A 91 -2.16 0.80 -12.79
C ILE A 91 -1.53 1.80 -13.77
N VAL A 92 -0.20 1.75 -13.98
CA VAL A 92 0.49 2.68 -14.89
C VAL A 92 -0.09 2.59 -16.31
N LEU A 93 -0.30 1.39 -16.83
CA LEU A 93 -0.91 1.19 -18.16
C LEU A 93 -2.35 1.72 -18.24
N HIS A 94 -3.14 1.52 -17.17
CA HIS A 94 -4.50 2.04 -17.09
C HIS A 94 -4.51 3.58 -17.07
N LEU A 95 -3.61 4.18 -16.32
CA LEU A 95 -3.47 5.64 -16.26
C LEU A 95 -3.07 6.21 -17.63
N ASP A 96 -2.09 5.60 -18.31
CA ASP A 96 -1.66 6.03 -19.64
C ASP A 96 -2.78 5.93 -20.71
N ALA A 97 -3.66 4.95 -20.57
CA ALA A 97 -4.76 4.74 -21.52
C ALA A 97 -5.94 5.70 -21.30
N ASN A 98 -6.13 6.22 -20.08
CA ASN A 98 -7.34 6.95 -19.71
C ASN A 98 -7.10 8.42 -19.31
N TYR A 99 -5.83 8.82 -19.06
CA TYR A 99 -5.47 10.15 -18.58
C TYR A 99 -4.27 10.72 -19.37
N ASP A 100 -4.17 12.04 -19.44
CA ASP A 100 -2.97 12.74 -19.97
C ASP A 100 -1.87 12.77 -18.90
N VAL A 101 -1.26 11.59 -18.68
CA VAL A 101 -0.28 11.37 -17.62
C VAL A 101 1.09 11.90 -18.00
N LYS A 102 1.70 12.68 -17.12
CA LYS A 102 3.04 13.25 -17.27
C LYS A 102 4.07 12.52 -16.40
N GLY A 103 5.32 12.64 -16.74
CA GLY A 103 6.41 11.99 -16.00
C GLY A 103 6.53 12.47 -14.55
N GLU A 104 6.16 13.70 -14.24
CA GLU A 104 6.13 14.30 -12.90
C GLU A 104 4.88 13.96 -12.09
N ASP A 105 3.82 13.39 -12.70
CA ASP A 105 2.66 12.91 -11.96
C ASP A 105 3.06 11.80 -10.98
N ILE A 106 2.36 11.72 -9.88
CA ILE A 106 2.71 10.86 -8.75
C ILE A 106 1.76 9.68 -8.68
N LEU A 107 2.31 8.49 -8.46
CA LEU A 107 1.58 7.31 -8.04
C LEU A 107 1.99 6.92 -6.63
N ILE A 108 1.05 7.02 -5.70
CA ILE A 108 1.18 6.56 -4.32
C ILE A 108 0.56 5.16 -4.20
N ASN A 109 1.36 4.13 -3.97
CA ASN A 109 0.91 2.75 -3.85
C ASN A 109 0.75 2.36 -2.38
N HIS A 110 -0.42 1.82 -2.02
CA HIS A 110 -0.72 1.48 -0.64
C HIS A 110 -1.41 0.12 -0.51
N ASP A 111 -1.04 -0.66 0.52
CA ASP A 111 -1.68 -1.93 0.82
C ASP A 111 -3.12 -1.69 1.33
N ALA A 112 -4.12 -2.31 0.70
CA ALA A 112 -5.52 -2.24 1.11
C ALA A 112 -5.78 -2.71 2.56
N ILE A 113 -4.84 -3.44 3.12
CA ILE A 113 -4.91 -3.99 4.47
C ILE A 113 -4.05 -3.23 5.50
N ARG A 114 -3.78 -1.94 5.24
CA ARG A 114 -3.19 -0.97 6.20
C ARG A 114 -4.14 0.20 6.44
N PRO A 115 -5.24 -0.02 7.19
CA PRO A 115 -6.31 0.98 7.33
C PRO A 115 -5.97 2.18 8.21
N PHE A 116 -4.81 2.17 8.87
CA PHE A 116 -4.41 3.20 9.84
C PHE A 116 -3.30 4.13 9.32
N VAL A 117 -3.16 4.25 7.98
CA VAL A 117 -2.30 5.28 7.40
C VAL A 117 -2.82 6.67 7.77
N THR A 118 -1.93 7.56 8.22
CA THR A 118 -2.31 8.92 8.63
C THR A 118 -2.18 9.90 7.48
N GLN A 119 -2.88 11.04 7.57
CA GLN A 119 -2.77 12.12 6.59
C GLN A 119 -1.34 12.63 6.49
N ARG A 120 -0.61 12.75 7.63
CA ARG A 120 0.80 13.11 7.65
C ARG A 120 1.64 12.21 6.74
N ILE A 121 1.48 10.88 6.86
CA ILE A 121 2.24 9.93 6.04
C ILE A 121 1.91 10.12 4.54
N ILE A 122 0.64 10.31 4.18
CA ILE A 122 0.22 10.51 2.79
C ILE A 122 0.86 11.81 2.24
N ASP A 123 0.72 12.92 2.96
CA ASP A 123 1.21 14.24 2.57
C ASP A 123 2.74 14.25 2.41
N GLU A 124 3.47 13.74 3.40
CA GLU A 124 4.93 13.66 3.36
C GLU A 124 5.42 12.77 2.20
N ASN A 125 4.71 11.68 1.88
CA ASN A 125 5.02 10.84 0.73
C ASN A 125 4.85 11.58 -0.59
N VAL A 126 3.76 12.34 -0.76
CA VAL A 126 3.51 13.14 -1.98
C VAL A 126 4.57 14.22 -2.14
N GLU A 127 4.85 14.99 -1.08
CA GLU A 127 5.85 16.07 -1.11
C GLU A 127 7.26 15.54 -1.38
N ALA A 128 7.65 14.47 -0.70
CA ALA A 128 8.96 13.87 -0.89
C ALA A 128 9.11 13.24 -2.29
N ALA A 129 8.07 12.63 -2.85
CA ALA A 129 8.10 12.10 -4.21
C ALA A 129 8.23 13.20 -5.27
N ARG A 130 7.58 14.35 -5.07
CA ARG A 130 7.79 15.55 -5.94
C ARG A 130 9.25 15.99 -5.94
N LYS A 131 9.91 15.94 -4.79
CA LYS A 131 11.28 16.41 -4.62
C LYS A 131 12.32 15.40 -5.08
N TYR A 132 12.11 14.12 -4.80
CA TYR A 132 13.14 13.08 -4.92
C TYR A 132 12.84 12.03 -5.99
N GLY A 133 11.64 12.00 -6.53
CA GLY A 133 11.20 11.07 -7.57
C GLY A 133 10.68 9.74 -7.05
N ALA A 134 11.30 9.15 -6.02
CA ALA A 134 10.82 7.93 -5.38
C ALA A 134 11.10 7.94 -3.88
N VAL A 135 10.09 7.51 -3.10
CA VAL A 135 10.15 7.43 -1.65
C VAL A 135 9.43 6.20 -1.12
N ASN A 136 9.84 5.76 0.05
CA ASN A 136 9.24 4.64 0.73
C ASN A 136 9.01 4.97 2.20
N THR A 137 7.84 4.61 2.72
CA THR A 137 7.54 4.74 4.14
C THR A 137 8.27 3.67 4.92
N VAL A 138 9.05 4.06 5.92
CA VAL A 138 9.84 3.15 6.73
C VAL A 138 9.75 3.49 8.21
N MET A 139 9.96 2.49 9.06
CA MET A 139 10.05 2.65 10.50
C MET A 139 11.36 2.07 11.04
N PRO A 140 12.10 2.76 11.92
CA PRO A 140 13.28 2.18 12.54
C PRO A 140 12.90 0.92 13.34
N THR A 141 13.72 -0.12 13.27
CA THR A 141 13.49 -1.32 14.09
C THR A 141 13.78 -1.05 15.55
N VAL A 142 12.89 -1.55 16.42
CA VAL A 142 13.11 -1.50 17.89
C VAL A 142 13.78 -2.77 18.40
N ASP A 143 13.68 -3.88 17.67
CA ASP A 143 14.28 -5.16 18.01
C ASP A 143 15.62 -5.38 17.28
N THR A 144 16.45 -6.26 17.82
CA THR A 144 17.69 -6.70 17.17
C THR A 144 17.35 -7.65 16.03
N ILE A 145 17.82 -7.36 14.83
CA ILE A 145 17.65 -8.21 13.65
C ILE A 145 18.85 -9.12 13.48
N VAL A 146 18.59 -10.40 13.30
CA VAL A 146 19.60 -11.43 13.03
C VAL A 146 19.40 -12.02 11.64
N GLU A 147 20.48 -12.38 10.98
CA GLU A 147 20.48 -13.12 9.71
C GLU A 147 20.83 -14.58 10.00
N SER A 148 20.11 -15.51 9.41
CA SER A 148 20.37 -16.95 9.46
C SER A 148 20.28 -17.55 8.08
N GLY A 149 21.24 -18.39 7.72
CA GLY A 149 21.24 -19.11 6.43
C GLY A 149 20.43 -20.41 6.45
N ASP A 150 20.17 -20.98 7.65
CA ASP A 150 19.54 -22.30 7.83
C ASP A 150 18.34 -22.29 8.80
N ALA A 151 17.95 -21.12 9.30
CA ALA A 151 16.92 -20.91 10.30
C ALA A 151 17.20 -21.61 11.67
N ARG A 152 18.45 -21.96 11.95
CA ARG A 152 18.87 -22.62 13.21
C ARG A 152 19.94 -21.86 13.95
N GLU A 153 20.93 -21.36 13.23
CA GLU A 153 22.08 -20.66 13.81
C GLU A 153 22.05 -19.19 13.40
N ILE A 154 22.45 -18.30 14.31
CA ILE A 154 22.62 -16.88 14.03
C ILE A 154 23.94 -16.74 13.25
N GLY A 155 23.84 -16.41 11.96
CA GLY A 155 25.00 -16.14 11.12
C GLY A 155 25.54 -14.71 11.30
N LYS A 156 24.64 -13.73 11.49
CA LYS A 156 25.01 -12.33 11.64
C LYS A 156 24.01 -11.55 12.50
N ILE A 157 24.49 -10.59 13.29
CA ILE A 157 23.67 -9.59 13.97
C ILE A 157 23.83 -8.30 13.19
N LEU A 158 22.70 -7.73 12.73
CA LEU A 158 22.71 -6.51 11.93
C LEU A 158 22.81 -5.26 12.83
N GLU A 159 23.39 -4.19 12.27
CA GLU A 159 23.53 -2.92 12.97
C GLU A 159 22.17 -2.23 13.11
N LYS A 160 21.54 -2.35 14.26
CA LYS A 160 20.21 -1.83 14.58
C LYS A 160 19.94 -0.39 14.07
N PRO A 161 20.86 0.60 14.23
CA PRO A 161 20.63 1.97 13.73
C PRO A 161 20.48 2.10 12.23
N LYS A 162 20.81 1.05 11.45
CA LYS A 162 20.71 1.01 9.98
C LYS A 162 19.52 0.18 9.50
N MET A 163 18.72 -0.38 10.41
CA MET A 163 17.64 -1.30 10.10
C MET A 163 16.28 -0.62 10.23
N TYR A 164 15.47 -0.78 9.18
CA TYR A 164 14.13 -0.22 9.10
C TYR A 164 13.14 -1.28 8.61
N PHE A 165 11.93 -1.23 9.12
CA PHE A 165 10.80 -1.95 8.56
C PHE A 165 10.16 -1.13 7.44
N GLU A 166 9.96 -1.76 6.30
CA GLU A 166 9.26 -1.16 5.17
C GLU A 166 7.75 -1.19 5.41
N GLN A 167 7.11 -0.07 5.18
CA GLN A 167 5.65 0.08 5.20
C GLN A 167 5.16 0.54 3.81
N THR A 168 3.89 0.82 3.70
CA THR A 168 3.30 1.61 2.63
C THR A 168 2.62 2.84 3.22
N PRO A 169 2.52 3.95 2.47
CA PRO A 169 2.69 4.11 1.03
C PRO A 169 4.13 3.94 0.54
N GLN A 170 4.25 3.42 -0.70
CA GLN A 170 5.45 3.50 -1.54
C GLN A 170 5.10 4.42 -2.70
N THR A 171 5.80 5.52 -2.83
CA THR A 171 5.39 6.60 -3.73
C THR A 171 6.49 6.93 -4.70
N SER A 172 6.11 7.15 -5.95
CA SER A 172 7.06 7.57 -6.97
C SER A 172 6.39 8.39 -8.06
N THR A 173 7.18 9.16 -8.79
CA THR A 173 6.70 9.75 -10.03
C THR A 173 6.47 8.67 -11.08
N ILE A 174 5.52 8.90 -11.97
CA ILE A 174 5.22 7.97 -13.09
C ILE A 174 6.45 7.79 -13.97
N GLY A 175 7.24 8.85 -14.18
CA GLY A 175 8.48 8.79 -14.95
C GLY A 175 9.54 7.87 -14.35
N VAL A 176 9.65 7.80 -13.01
CA VAL A 176 10.53 6.82 -12.32
C VAL A 176 10.06 5.40 -12.57
N LEU A 177 8.76 5.13 -12.42
CA LEU A 177 8.21 3.79 -12.65
C LEU A 177 8.39 3.33 -14.10
N LYS A 178 8.09 4.19 -15.08
CA LYS A 178 8.27 3.87 -16.49
C LYS A 178 9.72 3.54 -16.82
N ARG A 179 10.68 4.36 -16.38
CA ARG A 179 12.11 4.06 -16.57
C ARG A 179 12.53 2.75 -15.91
N THR A 180 12.00 2.45 -14.71
CA THR A 180 12.25 1.18 -14.05
C THR A 180 11.75 0.01 -14.89
N MET A 181 10.54 0.10 -15.43
CA MET A 181 9.93 -0.93 -16.27
C MET A 181 10.64 -1.11 -17.61
N GLU A 182 11.22 -0.05 -18.17
CA GLU A 182 12.00 -0.09 -19.42
C GLU A 182 13.37 -0.76 -19.24
N VAL A 183 14.02 -0.53 -18.11
CA VAL A 183 15.38 -1.06 -17.83
C VAL A 183 15.36 -2.49 -17.33
N MET A 184 14.32 -2.86 -16.55
CA MET A 184 14.21 -4.18 -15.93
C MET A 184 13.45 -5.16 -16.84
N THR A 185 13.99 -6.38 -17.03
CA THR A 185 13.26 -7.44 -17.75
C THR A 185 12.03 -7.90 -16.98
N GLU A 186 11.05 -8.52 -17.67
CA GLU A 186 9.86 -9.05 -17.00
C GLU A 186 10.22 -10.09 -15.93
N GLU A 187 11.19 -10.95 -16.20
CA GLU A 187 11.70 -11.94 -15.23
C GLU A 187 12.27 -11.28 -13.97
N GLN A 188 13.01 -10.18 -14.12
CA GLN A 188 13.53 -9.40 -12.99
C GLN A 188 12.41 -8.72 -12.21
N GLN A 189 11.40 -8.16 -12.91
CA GLN A 189 10.23 -7.55 -12.28
C GLN A 189 9.42 -8.56 -11.47
N ASP A 190 9.30 -9.80 -11.97
CA ASP A 190 8.51 -10.86 -11.31
C ASP A 190 9.23 -11.50 -10.12
N ARG A 191 10.58 -11.51 -10.11
CA ARG A 191 11.38 -12.01 -8.97
C ARG A 191 11.32 -11.12 -7.75
N GLU A 192 11.11 -9.82 -7.95
CA GLU A 192 11.12 -8.86 -6.85
C GLU A 192 9.73 -8.69 -6.24
N SER A 193 9.65 -8.81 -4.92
CA SER A 193 8.38 -8.63 -4.19
C SER A 193 8.05 -7.17 -3.91
N GLU A 194 9.07 -6.29 -3.90
CA GLU A 194 8.93 -4.88 -3.51
C GLU A 194 9.34 -3.92 -4.64
N THR A 195 8.52 -2.92 -4.89
CA THR A 195 8.74 -1.92 -5.95
C THR A 195 9.98 -1.07 -5.69
N SER A 196 10.26 -0.75 -4.42
CA SER A 196 11.46 -0.04 -4.00
C SER A 196 12.73 -0.76 -4.46
N ARG A 197 12.78 -2.09 -4.36
CA ARG A 197 13.91 -2.89 -4.83
C ARG A 197 14.06 -2.85 -6.34
N LEU A 198 12.95 -2.88 -7.10
CA LEU A 198 13.00 -2.70 -8.56
C LEU A 198 13.61 -1.34 -8.93
N ILE A 199 13.16 -0.27 -8.27
CA ILE A 199 13.65 1.10 -8.51
C ILE A 199 15.15 1.17 -8.19
N LEU A 200 15.61 0.60 -7.07
CA LEU A 200 17.04 0.54 -6.72
C LEU A 200 17.85 -0.27 -7.74
N ASN A 201 17.37 -1.43 -8.16
CA ASN A 201 18.03 -2.28 -9.15
C ASN A 201 18.11 -1.63 -10.54
N SER A 202 17.20 -0.71 -10.87
CA SER A 202 17.27 0.11 -12.10
C SER A 202 18.28 1.26 -12.02
N GLY A 203 19.04 1.37 -10.92
CA GLY A 203 20.04 2.42 -10.69
C GLY A 203 19.47 3.74 -10.19
N GLN A 204 18.18 3.79 -9.86
CA GLN A 204 17.52 4.98 -9.31
C GLN A 204 17.56 4.97 -7.78
N ARG A 205 17.37 6.13 -7.16
CA ARG A 205 17.40 6.29 -5.70
C ARG A 205 15.98 6.22 -5.13
N VAL A 206 15.85 5.65 -3.93
CA VAL A 206 14.63 5.67 -3.13
C VAL A 206 14.94 6.35 -1.80
N PHE A 207 14.18 7.38 -1.47
CA PHE A 207 14.31 8.12 -0.21
C PHE A 207 13.34 7.57 0.82
N MET A 208 13.55 7.89 2.10
CA MET A 208 12.71 7.41 3.19
C MET A 208 11.78 8.53 3.70
N VAL A 209 10.55 8.15 4.02
CA VAL A 209 9.58 8.91 4.79
C VAL A 209 9.30 8.15 6.07
N GLU A 210 9.23 8.84 7.21
CA GLU A 210 8.99 8.19 8.49
C GLU A 210 7.54 7.70 8.60
N GLY A 211 7.40 6.40 8.88
CA GLY A 211 6.13 5.74 9.14
C GLY A 211 5.67 5.84 10.59
N GLU A 212 4.66 5.06 10.94
CA GLU A 212 4.09 5.00 12.29
C GLU A 212 3.83 3.55 12.72
N CYS A 213 3.98 3.28 14.04
CA CYS A 213 3.67 1.97 14.60
C CYS A 213 2.22 1.56 14.34
N ALA A 214 1.29 2.53 14.33
CA ALA A 214 -0.12 2.27 14.09
C ALA A 214 -0.43 1.88 12.64
N ASN A 215 0.43 2.21 11.66
CA ASN A 215 0.27 1.86 10.25
C ASN A 215 0.58 0.38 9.99
N ILE A 216 -0.03 -0.50 10.79
CA ILE A 216 0.16 -1.96 10.73
C ILE A 216 -0.45 -2.55 9.47
N LYS A 217 0.18 -3.65 8.97
CA LYS A 217 -0.38 -4.50 7.92
C LYS A 217 -1.15 -5.65 8.57
N ILE A 218 -2.44 -5.77 8.31
CA ILE A 218 -3.30 -6.82 8.87
C ILE A 218 -3.08 -8.11 8.10
N VAL A 219 -2.16 -8.97 8.57
CA VAL A 219 -1.80 -10.24 7.92
C VAL A 219 -2.29 -11.45 8.71
N THR A 220 -2.16 -11.39 10.05
CA THR A 220 -2.49 -12.49 10.96
C THR A 220 -3.77 -12.21 11.77
N SER A 221 -4.31 -13.24 12.42
CA SER A 221 -5.42 -13.06 13.37
C SER A 221 -5.04 -12.17 14.57
N TYR A 222 -3.75 -12.14 14.94
CA TYR A 222 -3.25 -11.26 15.99
C TYR A 222 -3.29 -9.78 15.54
N ASP A 223 -2.82 -9.48 14.32
CA ASP A 223 -2.93 -8.12 13.76
C ASP A 223 -4.38 -7.66 13.70
N PHE A 224 -5.29 -8.57 13.35
CA PHE A 224 -6.71 -8.27 13.30
C PHE A 224 -7.31 -7.96 14.68
N GLN A 225 -6.83 -8.61 15.75
CA GLN A 225 -7.25 -8.28 17.12
C GLN A 225 -6.74 -6.88 17.53
N ILE A 226 -5.49 -6.56 17.23
CA ILE A 226 -4.92 -5.21 17.45
C ILE A 226 -5.72 -4.17 16.68
N ALA A 227 -5.98 -4.42 15.39
CA ALA A 227 -6.77 -3.50 14.56
C ALA A 227 -8.17 -3.24 15.14
N ASN A 228 -8.87 -4.28 15.62
CA ASN A 228 -10.17 -4.10 16.27
C ASN A 228 -10.10 -3.27 17.56
N ALA A 229 -9.04 -3.43 18.35
CA ALA A 229 -8.84 -2.63 19.55
C ALA A 229 -8.60 -1.14 19.19
N LEU A 230 -7.81 -0.86 18.13
CA LEU A 230 -7.57 0.49 17.64
C LEU A 230 -8.87 1.16 17.16
N VAL A 231 -9.68 0.48 16.35
CA VAL A 231 -10.97 1.03 15.89
C VAL A 231 -11.92 1.32 17.05
N LYS A 232 -11.99 0.44 18.06
CA LYS A 232 -12.80 0.67 19.25
C LYS A 232 -12.30 1.87 20.06
N GLY A 233 -10.98 2.03 20.20
CA GLY A 233 -10.37 3.17 20.88
C GLY A 233 -10.70 4.49 20.20
N LEU A 234 -10.60 4.57 18.88
CA LEU A 234 -10.94 5.74 18.09
C LEU A 234 -12.44 6.13 18.23
N ASN A 235 -13.34 5.15 18.21
CA ASN A 235 -14.77 5.40 18.38
C ASN A 235 -15.11 5.90 19.79
N ASN A 236 -14.43 5.45 20.84
CA ASN A 236 -14.65 5.89 22.21
C ASN A 236 -14.13 7.32 22.45
N SER A 237 -13.03 7.72 21.79
CA SER A 237 -12.51 9.09 21.87
C SER A 237 -13.47 10.10 21.22
N ALA A 238 -14.06 9.75 20.08
CA ALA A 238 -15.02 10.59 19.37
C ALA A 238 -16.35 10.80 20.13
N THR A 239 -16.66 9.94 21.11
CA THR A 239 -17.88 10.05 21.94
C THR A 239 -17.65 10.78 23.27
N GLN A 240 -16.42 11.10 23.65
CA GLN A 240 -16.10 11.84 24.89
C GLN A 240 -15.98 13.35 24.67
N ASP A 241 -15.97 13.82 23.43
CA ASP A 241 -15.86 15.25 23.07
C ASP A 241 -17.22 15.90 22.71
N ILE A 242 -18.35 15.32 23.19
CA ILE A 242 -19.73 15.90 23.04
C ILE A 242 -20.30 16.28 24.39
#